data_2149a31a30da5510919e2becdd036aec
#
_entry.id   2149a31a30da5510919e2becdd036aec
#
_cell.length_a   1.000
_cell.length_b   1.000
_cell.length_c   1.000
_cell.angle_alpha   90.00
_cell.angle_beta   90.00
_cell.angle_gamma   90.00
#
_symmetry.space_group_name_H-M   'P 1'
#
loop_
_entity.id
_entity.type
_entity.pdbx_description
1 polymer ?
#
loop_
_entity_poly.entity_id
_entity_poly.type
_entity_poly.pdbx_seq_one_letter_code
_entity_poly.pdbx_strand_id
1 'polypeptide(L)'
;MSFPSPNNILVRVPNWIGDAVMCLPALMDIRDCFANANITILARPTIAELLREQCGINDVLVYEHRTDHRGIIGLLRLSQVIRKRAFDIALLFQNAFEAAVLVALSNIPTRIGYATDGRGWLLSQSVRLPSPPSLHQTRYYQQLVQAITKVPSKDRAPKLIVTGNDQVACETKFPEVFLPKETLLIGINPGSIYGSAKRWLPERFAELGDQLVAQIRKEYPEYSSVRCLLLGGKGEEGLGIEITNRMCSQPIVLSGKTSIRELMGILRRCAVLVSNDTGPMHMAQALGVPVVAIFGSTDPEATRPSGGGQSVIRTDVRCAPCLLRACPIDHRCMTGISTDQVMTAVMKHIHGFSVLPQSSEQVG
;
A
#
# COMPACT_ATOMS: atom_id res chain seq x y z
N MET A 1 -0.78 -34.81 -2.18
CA MET A 1 0.25 -34.79 -3.21
C MET A 1 1.24 -33.72 -2.78
N SER A 2 2.48 -34.10 -2.51
CA SER A 2 3.58 -33.13 -2.28
C SER A 2 3.89 -32.50 -3.62
N PHE A 3 3.82 -31.17 -3.72
CA PHE A 3 4.34 -30.47 -4.90
C PHE A 3 5.84 -30.78 -5.00
N PRO A 4 6.37 -31.20 -6.17
CA PRO A 4 7.81 -31.20 -6.36
C PRO A 4 8.31 -29.78 -6.09
N SER A 5 9.45 -29.65 -5.42
CA SER A 5 10.01 -28.33 -5.10
C SER A 5 10.21 -27.55 -6.40
N PRO A 6 9.46 -26.44 -6.63
CA PRO A 6 9.61 -25.66 -7.85
C PRO A 6 10.94 -24.90 -7.82
N ASN A 7 11.58 -24.78 -8.97
CA ASN A 7 12.78 -23.95 -9.13
C ASN A 7 12.42 -22.51 -9.45
N ASN A 8 11.39 -22.30 -10.28
CA ASN A 8 10.98 -20.99 -10.77
C ASN A 8 9.49 -20.74 -10.51
N ILE A 9 9.17 -19.74 -9.73
CA ILE A 9 7.81 -19.34 -9.37
C ILE A 9 7.51 -17.96 -9.94
N LEU A 10 6.41 -17.83 -10.70
CA LEU A 10 5.86 -16.56 -11.11
C LEU A 10 4.71 -16.17 -10.19
N VAL A 11 4.73 -14.96 -9.63
CA VAL A 11 3.61 -14.42 -8.86
C VAL A 11 3.03 -13.20 -9.57
N ARG A 12 1.79 -13.30 -10.07
CA ARG A 12 1.06 -12.15 -10.62
C ARG A 12 0.43 -11.37 -9.47
N VAL A 13 1.11 -10.31 -9.05
CA VAL A 13 0.68 -9.48 -7.91
C VAL A 13 -0.48 -8.52 -8.30
N PRO A 14 -1.22 -7.99 -7.31
CA PRO A 14 -2.31 -7.03 -7.55
C PRO A 14 -1.83 -5.74 -8.22
N ASN A 15 -2.80 -4.97 -8.77
CA ASN A 15 -2.50 -3.73 -9.50
C ASN A 15 -2.60 -2.45 -8.64
N TRP A 16 -3.18 -2.54 -7.45
CA TRP A 16 -3.32 -1.41 -6.52
C TRP A 16 -2.21 -1.43 -5.48
N ILE A 17 -1.69 -0.26 -5.11
CA ILE A 17 -0.59 -0.13 -4.14
C ILE A 17 -0.94 -0.78 -2.80
N GLY A 18 -2.15 -0.51 -2.27
CA GLY A 18 -2.60 -1.09 -1.00
C GLY A 18 -2.62 -2.61 -1.04
N ASP A 19 -3.22 -3.19 -2.10
CA ASP A 19 -3.27 -4.65 -2.29
C ASP A 19 -1.88 -5.26 -2.46
N ALA A 20 -0.97 -4.57 -3.17
CA ALA A 20 0.40 -5.01 -3.35
C ALA A 20 1.18 -5.03 -2.02
N VAL A 21 0.95 -4.05 -1.14
CA VAL A 21 1.50 -4.07 0.21
C VAL A 21 0.88 -5.19 1.05
N MET A 22 -0.45 -5.34 1.02
CA MET A 22 -1.15 -6.38 1.77
C MET A 22 -0.83 -7.81 1.29
N CYS A 23 -0.29 -8.01 0.08
CA CYS A 23 0.14 -9.33 -0.37
C CYS A 23 1.57 -9.71 0.07
N LEU A 24 2.36 -8.80 0.66
CA LEU A 24 3.74 -9.09 1.10
C LEU A 24 3.85 -10.27 2.08
N PRO A 25 2.97 -10.42 3.10
CA PRO A 25 3.01 -11.60 3.96
C PRO A 25 2.84 -12.92 3.20
N ALA A 26 1.98 -12.95 2.18
CA ALA A 26 1.80 -14.13 1.34
C ALA A 26 3.04 -14.43 0.47
N LEU A 27 3.75 -13.41 -0.02
CA LEU A 27 5.04 -13.58 -0.71
C LEU A 27 6.10 -14.17 0.23
N MET A 28 6.13 -13.75 1.48
CA MET A 28 7.00 -14.33 2.50
C MET A 28 6.62 -15.77 2.85
N ASP A 29 5.33 -16.11 2.87
CA ASP A 29 4.88 -17.51 3.07
C ASP A 29 5.32 -18.40 1.89
N ILE A 30 5.30 -17.87 0.64
CA ILE A 30 5.85 -18.59 -0.53
C ILE A 30 7.35 -18.81 -0.33
N ARG A 31 8.12 -17.81 0.08
CA ARG A 31 9.55 -17.91 0.33
C ARG A 31 9.88 -18.91 1.44
N ASP A 32 9.13 -18.90 2.53
CA ASP A 32 9.31 -19.86 3.63
C ASP A 32 9.07 -21.32 3.18
N CYS A 33 8.07 -21.53 2.31
CA CYS A 33 7.75 -22.86 1.81
C CYS A 33 8.72 -23.32 0.70
N PHE A 34 9.30 -22.42 -0.07
CA PHE A 34 10.14 -22.69 -1.22
C PHE A 34 11.44 -21.88 -1.15
N ALA A 35 12.25 -22.16 -0.10
CA ALA A 35 13.43 -21.36 0.24
C ALA A 35 14.43 -21.19 -0.92
N ASN A 36 14.59 -22.19 -1.75
CA ASN A 36 15.55 -22.20 -2.86
C ASN A 36 14.93 -21.80 -4.21
N ALA A 37 13.63 -21.57 -4.28
CA ALA A 37 12.97 -21.19 -5.53
C ALA A 37 13.33 -19.76 -5.94
N ASN A 38 13.47 -19.54 -7.25
CA ASN A 38 13.55 -18.20 -7.81
C ASN A 38 12.14 -17.63 -7.96
N ILE A 39 11.79 -16.64 -7.12
CA ILE A 39 10.48 -16.01 -7.10
C ILE A 39 10.55 -14.73 -7.92
N THR A 40 9.88 -14.74 -9.08
CA THR A 40 9.70 -13.58 -9.95
C THR A 40 8.28 -13.03 -9.77
N ILE A 41 8.14 -11.74 -9.53
CA ILE A 41 6.83 -11.08 -9.57
C ILE A 41 6.55 -10.50 -10.96
N LEU A 42 5.30 -10.58 -11.40
CA LEU A 42 4.79 -9.89 -12.57
C LEU A 42 3.89 -8.75 -12.11
N ALA A 43 4.28 -7.51 -12.37
CA ALA A 43 3.66 -6.31 -11.84
C ALA A 43 3.54 -5.18 -12.87
N ARG A 44 2.55 -4.30 -12.71
CA ARG A 44 2.51 -3.02 -13.43
C ARG A 44 3.65 -2.10 -12.96
N PRO A 45 4.08 -1.09 -13.77
CA PRO A 45 5.28 -0.30 -13.50
C PRO A 45 5.39 0.23 -12.06
N THR A 46 4.38 0.92 -11.55
CA THR A 46 4.39 1.48 -10.19
C THR A 46 4.53 0.39 -9.11
N ILE A 47 3.87 -0.75 -9.31
CA ILE A 47 3.94 -1.88 -8.36
C ILE A 47 5.29 -2.59 -8.48
N ALA A 48 5.83 -2.69 -9.69
CA ALA A 48 7.17 -3.22 -9.94
C ALA A 48 8.25 -2.39 -9.22
N GLU A 49 8.13 -1.07 -9.29
CA GLU A 49 8.99 -0.13 -8.58
C GLU A 49 8.86 -0.27 -7.05
N LEU A 50 7.62 -0.36 -6.52
CA LEU A 50 7.34 -0.56 -5.09
C LEU A 50 7.98 -1.84 -4.56
N LEU A 51 7.84 -2.95 -5.31
CA LEU A 51 8.22 -4.29 -4.85
C LEU A 51 9.65 -4.70 -5.23
N ARG A 52 10.38 -3.89 -5.98
CA ARG A 52 11.79 -4.11 -6.27
C ARG A 52 12.60 -4.11 -4.98
N GLU A 53 13.50 -5.09 -4.84
CA GLU A 53 14.38 -5.22 -3.66
C GLU A 53 13.65 -5.46 -2.34
N GLN A 54 12.39 -5.95 -2.39
CA GLN A 54 11.68 -6.37 -1.20
C GLN A 54 12.01 -7.81 -0.83
N CYS A 55 11.95 -8.14 0.46
CA CYS A 55 12.24 -9.48 0.97
C CYS A 55 11.40 -10.56 0.26
N GLY A 56 12.02 -11.69 -0.02
CA GLY A 56 11.36 -12.85 -0.62
C GLY A 56 11.23 -12.81 -2.14
N ILE A 57 11.63 -11.70 -2.80
CA ILE A 57 11.54 -11.51 -4.25
C ILE A 57 12.94 -11.55 -4.85
N ASN A 58 13.14 -12.37 -5.91
CA ASN A 58 14.41 -12.44 -6.63
C ASN A 58 14.42 -11.54 -7.86
N ASP A 59 13.31 -11.45 -8.59
CA ASP A 59 13.23 -10.70 -9.83
C ASP A 59 11.84 -10.07 -10.04
N VAL A 60 11.79 -9.02 -10.87
CA VAL A 60 10.58 -8.27 -11.19
C VAL A 60 10.42 -8.16 -12.70
N LEU A 61 9.36 -8.76 -13.22
CA LEU A 61 8.94 -8.63 -14.61
C LEU A 61 7.85 -7.56 -14.73
N VAL A 62 8.13 -6.53 -15.54
CA VAL A 62 7.21 -5.39 -15.70
C VAL A 62 6.16 -5.66 -16.77
N TYR A 63 4.89 -5.49 -16.42
CA TYR A 63 3.75 -5.54 -17.34
C TYR A 63 3.38 -4.14 -17.80
N GLU A 64 3.95 -3.69 -18.91
CA GLU A 64 3.71 -2.40 -19.56
C GLU A 64 2.38 -2.38 -20.32
N HIS A 65 1.28 -2.51 -19.59
CA HIS A 65 -0.08 -2.69 -20.13
C HIS A 65 -0.60 -1.52 -20.98
N ARG A 66 0.01 -0.35 -20.91
CA ARG A 66 -0.37 0.85 -21.66
C ARG A 66 0.42 1.06 -22.94
N THR A 67 1.59 0.43 -23.04
CA THR A 67 2.55 0.57 -24.15
C THR A 67 2.85 -0.78 -24.79
N ASP A 68 3.96 -1.41 -24.44
CA ASP A 68 4.50 -2.60 -25.11
C ASP A 68 3.62 -3.86 -25.01
N HIS A 69 2.86 -3.97 -23.93
CA HIS A 69 2.00 -5.10 -23.66
C HIS A 69 0.50 -4.77 -23.81
N ARG A 70 0.17 -3.73 -24.60
CA ARG A 70 -1.21 -3.31 -24.84
C ARG A 70 -1.93 -4.24 -25.82
N GLY A 71 -3.17 -4.62 -25.48
CA GLY A 71 -4.05 -5.43 -26.31
C GLY A 71 -3.56 -6.87 -26.51
N ILE A 72 -4.18 -7.59 -27.46
CA ILE A 72 -3.92 -9.01 -27.68
C ILE A 72 -2.46 -9.26 -28.11
N ILE A 73 -1.93 -8.45 -29.03
CA ILE A 73 -0.55 -8.60 -29.54
C ILE A 73 0.44 -8.37 -28.40
N GLY A 74 0.24 -7.34 -27.58
CA GLY A 74 1.08 -7.08 -26.42
C GLY A 74 1.02 -8.22 -25.40
N LEU A 75 -0.16 -8.78 -25.16
CA LEU A 75 -0.34 -9.93 -24.28
C LEU A 75 0.42 -11.16 -24.81
N LEU A 76 0.37 -11.42 -26.12
CA LEU A 76 1.11 -12.52 -26.76
C LEU A 76 2.63 -12.30 -26.67
N ARG A 77 3.14 -11.07 -26.86
CA ARG A 77 4.55 -10.75 -26.65
C ARG A 77 4.99 -11.05 -25.22
N LEU A 78 4.23 -10.57 -24.23
CA LEU A 78 4.52 -10.84 -22.83
C LEU A 78 4.48 -12.33 -22.51
N SER A 79 3.50 -13.08 -23.05
CA SER A 79 3.43 -14.51 -22.85
C SER A 79 4.65 -15.25 -23.38
N GLN A 80 5.23 -14.82 -24.51
CA GLN A 80 6.47 -15.37 -25.06
C GLN A 80 7.69 -15.08 -24.15
N VAL A 81 7.77 -13.86 -23.58
CA VAL A 81 8.82 -13.50 -22.62
C VAL A 81 8.73 -14.37 -21.37
N ILE A 82 7.53 -14.57 -20.83
CA ILE A 82 7.27 -15.41 -19.66
C ILE A 82 7.62 -16.88 -19.99
N ARG A 83 7.21 -17.38 -21.14
CA ARG A 83 7.48 -18.78 -21.59
C ARG A 83 8.96 -19.10 -21.63
N LYS A 84 9.80 -18.16 -22.12
CA LYS A 84 11.26 -18.34 -22.20
C LYS A 84 11.93 -18.48 -20.83
N ARG A 85 11.29 -18.00 -19.76
CA ARG A 85 11.80 -18.08 -18.39
C ARG A 85 11.49 -19.40 -17.69
N ALA A 86 10.72 -20.30 -18.32
CA ALA A 86 10.44 -21.68 -17.88
C ALA A 86 9.97 -21.77 -16.41
N PHE A 87 8.90 -21.03 -16.07
CA PHE A 87 8.29 -21.11 -14.74
C PHE A 87 7.59 -22.45 -14.52
N ASP A 88 7.78 -23.05 -13.35
CA ASP A 88 7.11 -24.28 -12.93
C ASP A 88 5.70 -24.01 -12.44
N ILE A 89 5.55 -22.90 -11.71
CA ILE A 89 4.30 -22.48 -11.06
C ILE A 89 4.02 -21.01 -11.34
N ALA A 90 2.76 -20.68 -11.60
CA ALA A 90 2.22 -19.32 -11.56
C ALA A 90 1.16 -19.21 -10.47
N LEU A 91 1.35 -18.26 -9.54
CA LEU A 91 0.41 -17.87 -8.50
C LEU A 91 -0.28 -16.56 -8.88
N LEU A 92 -1.61 -16.56 -8.98
CA LEU A 92 -2.39 -15.42 -9.42
C LEU A 92 -3.09 -14.74 -8.24
N PHE A 93 -2.44 -13.76 -7.61
CA PHE A 93 -3.06 -12.87 -6.62
C PHE A 93 -4.04 -11.89 -7.29
N GLN A 94 -3.74 -11.49 -8.54
CA GLN A 94 -4.64 -10.71 -9.37
C GLN A 94 -5.82 -11.56 -9.86
N ASN A 95 -7.04 -11.15 -9.58
CA ASN A 95 -8.26 -11.93 -9.93
C ASN A 95 -8.73 -11.78 -11.38
N ALA A 96 -8.19 -10.86 -12.17
CA ALA A 96 -8.62 -10.61 -13.53
C ALA A 96 -8.49 -11.84 -14.45
N PHE A 97 -9.47 -12.04 -15.33
CA PHE A 97 -9.46 -13.06 -16.37
C PHE A 97 -8.20 -13.02 -17.24
N GLU A 98 -7.77 -11.81 -17.64
CA GLU A 98 -6.54 -11.57 -18.41
C GLU A 98 -5.30 -12.20 -17.76
N ALA A 99 -5.19 -12.17 -16.43
CA ALA A 99 -4.06 -12.76 -15.73
C ALA A 99 -3.98 -14.29 -15.92
N ALA A 100 -5.12 -14.97 -15.93
CA ALA A 100 -5.19 -16.41 -16.20
C ALA A 100 -4.90 -16.74 -17.66
N VAL A 101 -5.42 -15.95 -18.60
CA VAL A 101 -5.12 -16.07 -20.03
C VAL A 101 -3.62 -15.94 -20.28
N LEU A 102 -2.97 -14.93 -19.71
CA LEU A 102 -1.55 -14.69 -19.88
C LEU A 102 -0.71 -15.89 -19.45
N VAL A 103 -0.93 -16.45 -18.26
CA VAL A 103 -0.14 -17.57 -17.77
C VAL A 103 -0.44 -18.88 -18.49
N ALA A 104 -1.67 -19.04 -19.00
CA ALA A 104 -2.03 -20.17 -19.85
C ALA A 104 -1.32 -20.09 -21.21
N LEU A 105 -1.31 -18.94 -21.87
CA LEU A 105 -0.58 -18.68 -23.13
C LEU A 105 0.94 -18.84 -22.94
N SER A 106 1.44 -18.55 -21.74
CA SER A 106 2.86 -18.74 -21.38
C SER A 106 3.25 -20.22 -21.20
N ASN A 107 2.29 -21.14 -21.31
CA ASN A 107 2.49 -22.58 -21.16
C ASN A 107 3.08 -22.98 -19.79
N ILE A 108 2.74 -22.24 -18.73
CA ILE A 108 3.14 -22.62 -17.37
C ILE A 108 2.29 -23.82 -16.93
N PRO A 109 2.90 -24.94 -16.51
CA PRO A 109 2.16 -26.18 -16.25
C PRO A 109 1.22 -26.04 -15.04
N THR A 110 1.69 -25.42 -13.95
CA THR A 110 0.91 -25.25 -12.74
C THR A 110 0.46 -23.80 -12.60
N ARG A 111 -0.84 -23.56 -12.74
CA ARG A 111 -1.47 -22.24 -12.71
C ARG A 111 -2.51 -22.19 -11.61
N ILE A 112 -2.29 -21.42 -10.58
CA ILE A 112 -3.04 -21.42 -9.33
C ILE A 112 -3.65 -20.05 -9.05
N GLY A 113 -4.90 -20.02 -8.66
CA GLY A 113 -5.62 -18.80 -8.30
C GLY A 113 -7.03 -19.10 -7.79
N TYR A 114 -7.72 -18.07 -7.32
CA TYR A 114 -9.13 -18.18 -7.00
C TYR A 114 -9.98 -18.30 -8.26
N ALA A 115 -11.01 -19.13 -8.22
CA ALA A 115 -11.95 -19.35 -9.33
C ALA A 115 -12.95 -18.18 -9.46
N THR A 116 -12.44 -16.98 -9.75
CA THR A 116 -13.21 -15.75 -9.96
C THR A 116 -13.29 -15.40 -11.45
N ASP A 117 -14.16 -14.48 -11.83
CA ASP A 117 -14.26 -13.88 -13.17
C ASP A 117 -14.33 -14.91 -14.32
N GLY A 118 -14.90 -16.10 -14.06
CA GLY A 118 -15.03 -17.17 -15.06
C GLY A 118 -13.71 -17.84 -15.47
N ARG A 119 -12.58 -17.56 -14.80
CA ARG A 119 -11.24 -18.02 -15.19
C ARG A 119 -10.85 -19.42 -14.70
N GLY A 120 -11.74 -20.09 -13.94
CA GLY A 120 -11.44 -21.38 -13.30
C GLY A 120 -10.92 -22.46 -14.25
N TRP A 121 -11.39 -22.52 -15.49
CA TRP A 121 -10.99 -23.50 -16.52
C TRP A 121 -9.58 -23.23 -17.10
N LEU A 122 -9.05 -22.01 -16.97
CA LEU A 122 -7.67 -21.67 -17.35
C LEU A 122 -6.64 -22.03 -16.26
N LEU A 123 -7.10 -22.28 -15.04
CA LEU A 123 -6.25 -22.68 -13.92
C LEU A 123 -6.10 -24.19 -13.91
N SER A 124 -4.86 -24.69 -13.68
CA SER A 124 -4.64 -26.11 -13.44
C SER A 124 -5.09 -26.53 -12.04
N GLN A 125 -5.08 -25.58 -11.10
CA GLN A 125 -5.58 -25.74 -9.75
C GLN A 125 -6.35 -24.49 -9.33
N SER A 126 -7.67 -24.54 -9.38
CA SER A 126 -8.53 -23.47 -8.90
C SER A 126 -8.82 -23.61 -7.41
N VAL A 127 -8.68 -22.51 -6.67
CA VAL A 127 -8.99 -22.44 -5.24
C VAL A 127 -10.37 -21.79 -5.06
N ARG A 128 -11.17 -22.31 -4.15
CA ARG A 128 -12.45 -21.68 -3.78
C ARG A 128 -12.22 -20.43 -2.97
N LEU A 129 -13.06 -19.43 -3.20
CA LEU A 129 -13.04 -18.22 -2.39
C LEU A 129 -13.21 -18.53 -0.91
N PRO A 130 -12.53 -17.78 -0.01
CA PRO A 130 -12.72 -17.90 1.41
C PRO A 130 -14.16 -17.61 1.82
N SER A 131 -14.62 -18.28 2.89
CA SER A 131 -15.87 -17.99 3.55
C SER A 131 -15.58 -17.75 5.06
N PRO A 132 -16.07 -16.68 5.64
CA PRO A 132 -16.93 -15.61 5.09
C PRO A 132 -16.16 -14.65 4.16
N PRO A 133 -16.86 -13.91 3.26
CA PRO A 133 -16.23 -13.01 2.29
C PRO A 133 -15.56 -11.77 2.92
N SER A 134 -15.77 -11.49 4.21
CA SER A 134 -15.22 -10.37 4.98
C SER A 134 -13.81 -10.60 5.52
N LEU A 135 -13.03 -11.44 4.85
CA LEU A 135 -11.66 -11.69 5.28
C LEU A 135 -10.77 -10.48 4.97
N HIS A 136 -9.90 -10.12 5.94
CA HIS A 136 -8.89 -9.09 5.70
C HIS A 136 -8.02 -9.43 4.48
N GLN A 137 -7.72 -8.47 3.62
CA GLN A 137 -7.07 -8.68 2.32
C GLN A 137 -5.71 -9.37 2.44
N THR A 138 -4.95 -9.12 3.51
CA THR A 138 -3.70 -9.86 3.78
C THR A 138 -3.95 -11.35 3.93
N ARG A 139 -4.98 -11.73 4.71
CA ARG A 139 -5.36 -13.13 4.92
C ARG A 139 -5.90 -13.78 3.65
N TYR A 140 -6.58 -13.00 2.81
CA TYR A 140 -7.06 -13.45 1.51
C TYR A 140 -5.91 -13.98 0.64
N TYR A 141 -4.79 -13.24 0.54
CA TYR A 141 -3.62 -13.69 -0.20
C TYR A 141 -2.90 -14.86 0.47
N GLN A 142 -2.77 -14.83 1.80
CA GLN A 142 -2.16 -15.92 2.57
C GLN A 142 -2.95 -17.23 2.44
N GLN A 143 -4.28 -17.18 2.44
CA GLN A 143 -5.09 -18.40 2.26
C GLN A 143 -4.91 -19.03 0.88
N LEU A 144 -4.68 -18.25 -0.17
CA LEU A 144 -4.35 -18.81 -1.47
C LEU A 144 -3.04 -19.62 -1.42
N VAL A 145 -2.02 -19.10 -0.75
CA VAL A 145 -0.74 -19.83 -0.55
C VAL A 145 -0.94 -21.07 0.31
N GLN A 146 -1.66 -20.95 1.42
CA GLN A 146 -1.96 -22.08 2.31
C GLN A 146 -2.74 -23.18 1.61
N ALA A 147 -3.66 -22.84 0.71
CA ALA A 147 -4.46 -23.82 -0.03
C ALA A 147 -3.59 -24.78 -0.88
N ILE A 148 -2.41 -24.34 -1.32
CA ILE A 148 -1.50 -25.11 -2.15
C ILE A 148 -0.35 -25.74 -1.36
N THR A 149 0.23 -25.01 -0.42
CA THR A 149 1.37 -25.48 0.37
C THR A 149 0.95 -26.44 1.48
N LYS A 150 -0.31 -26.34 1.94
CA LYS A 150 -0.85 -27.01 3.15
C LYS A 150 -0.13 -26.61 4.44
N VAL A 151 0.74 -25.61 4.38
CA VAL A 151 1.44 -25.04 5.53
C VAL A 151 0.64 -23.86 6.05
N PRO A 152 0.32 -23.80 7.35
CA PRO A 152 -0.35 -22.67 7.94
C PRO A 152 0.45 -21.37 7.72
N SER A 153 -0.24 -20.32 7.32
CA SER A 153 0.37 -19.00 7.18
C SER A 153 0.77 -18.43 8.54
N LYS A 154 1.93 -17.79 8.59
CA LYS A 154 2.39 -17.09 9.78
C LYS A 154 1.60 -15.79 9.96
N ASP A 155 1.34 -15.44 11.22
CA ASP A 155 0.75 -14.16 11.57
C ASP A 155 1.82 -13.07 11.51
N ARG A 156 1.88 -12.36 10.38
CA ARG A 156 2.84 -11.28 10.15
C ARG A 156 2.18 -10.09 9.47
N ALA A 157 2.57 -8.90 9.89
CA ALA A 157 2.20 -7.67 9.20
C ALA A 157 3.05 -7.48 7.93
N PRO A 158 2.53 -6.77 6.92
CA PRO A 158 3.33 -6.34 5.78
C PRO A 158 4.54 -5.51 6.22
N LYS A 159 5.69 -5.72 5.57
CA LYS A 159 6.90 -4.93 5.78
C LYS A 159 7.47 -4.47 4.45
N LEU A 160 7.83 -3.19 4.36
CA LEU A 160 8.55 -2.58 3.24
C LEU A 160 9.95 -2.17 3.69
N ILE A 161 10.90 -2.27 2.77
CA ILE A 161 12.29 -1.89 2.97
C ILE A 161 12.60 -0.69 2.08
N VAL A 162 13.18 0.35 2.67
CA VAL A 162 13.81 1.48 1.96
C VAL A 162 15.31 1.22 1.94
N THR A 163 15.90 1.12 0.77
CA THR A 163 17.35 0.87 0.64
C THR A 163 18.16 2.13 0.95
N GLY A 164 19.46 1.96 1.21
CA GLY A 164 20.37 3.11 1.40
C GLY A 164 20.39 4.04 0.18
N ASN A 165 20.32 3.49 -1.04
CA ASN A 165 20.27 4.28 -2.26
C ASN A 165 18.97 5.09 -2.37
N ASP A 166 17.81 4.54 -1.99
CA ASP A 166 16.56 5.29 -1.95
C ASP A 166 16.62 6.43 -0.95
N GLN A 167 17.21 6.18 0.22
CA GLN A 167 17.35 7.18 1.27
C GLN A 167 18.20 8.36 0.77
N VAL A 168 19.39 8.10 0.22
CA VAL A 168 20.30 9.13 -0.32
C VAL A 168 19.64 9.91 -1.46
N ALA A 169 18.97 9.23 -2.39
CA ALA A 169 18.27 9.87 -3.49
C ALA A 169 17.14 10.79 -2.98
N CYS A 170 16.41 10.35 -1.96
CA CYS A 170 15.32 11.09 -1.36
C CYS A 170 15.84 12.34 -0.61
N GLU A 171 16.90 12.20 0.19
CA GLU A 171 17.55 13.31 0.91
C GLU A 171 18.11 14.38 -0.04
N THR A 172 18.69 13.94 -1.15
CA THR A 172 19.23 14.85 -2.17
C THR A 172 18.12 15.64 -2.89
N LYS A 173 17.02 14.97 -3.21
CA LYS A 173 15.94 15.59 -3.99
C LYS A 173 14.98 16.44 -3.16
N PHE A 174 14.78 16.09 -1.90
CA PHE A 174 13.83 16.76 -0.98
C PHE A 174 14.51 17.20 0.32
N PRO A 175 15.58 18.03 0.26
CA PRO A 175 16.31 18.43 1.45
C PRO A 175 15.42 19.07 2.52
N GLU A 176 14.35 19.76 2.11
CA GLU A 176 13.38 20.40 3.02
C GLU A 176 12.59 19.41 3.90
N VAL A 177 12.57 18.12 3.54
CA VAL A 177 11.94 17.03 4.32
C VAL A 177 12.94 16.47 5.34
N PHE A 178 14.22 16.48 5.03
CA PHE A 178 15.25 15.82 5.83
C PHE A 178 16.06 16.75 6.74
N LEU A 179 15.85 18.05 6.62
CA LEU A 179 16.49 19.09 7.47
C LEU A 179 15.62 19.39 8.69
N PRO A 180 16.18 19.94 9.76
CA PRO A 180 17.11 19.31 10.68
C PRO A 180 16.47 18.14 11.43
N LYS A 181 17.26 17.34 12.15
CA LYS A 181 16.75 16.14 12.86
C LYS A 181 15.65 16.46 13.89
N GLU A 182 15.65 17.67 14.43
CA GLU A 182 14.73 18.17 15.44
C GLU A 182 13.38 18.66 14.83
N THR A 183 13.16 18.50 13.53
CA THR A 183 11.87 18.79 12.89
C THR A 183 10.94 17.59 13.02
N LEU A 184 9.78 17.78 13.64
CA LEU A 184 8.70 16.80 13.66
C LEU A 184 7.85 16.95 12.39
N LEU A 185 7.73 15.87 11.61
CA LEU A 185 6.96 15.85 10.36
C LEU A 185 5.69 15.04 10.50
N ILE A 186 4.57 15.61 10.06
CA ILE A 186 3.25 14.99 10.03
C ILE A 186 2.86 14.79 8.57
N GLY A 187 2.75 13.55 8.13
CA GLY A 187 2.25 13.24 6.80
C GLY A 187 0.73 13.41 6.73
N ILE A 188 0.23 14.06 5.70
CA ILE A 188 -1.20 14.20 5.39
C ILE A 188 -1.41 13.74 3.95
N ASN A 189 -2.19 12.66 3.76
CA ASN A 189 -2.54 12.14 2.44
C ASN A 189 -4.05 12.26 2.20
N PRO A 190 -4.50 13.42 1.66
CA PRO A 190 -5.91 13.74 1.52
C PRO A 190 -6.56 13.14 0.27
N GLY A 191 -5.76 12.60 -0.64
CA GLY A 191 -6.21 12.04 -1.92
C GLY A 191 -6.88 10.67 -1.81
N SER A 192 -7.49 10.26 -2.91
CA SER A 192 -7.90 8.87 -3.17
C SER A 192 -8.17 8.68 -4.66
N ILE A 193 -7.42 7.78 -5.29
CA ILE A 193 -7.61 7.38 -6.69
C ILE A 193 -8.91 6.57 -6.89
N TYR A 194 -9.36 5.89 -5.85
CA TYR A 194 -10.60 5.11 -5.92
C TYR A 194 -11.81 5.97 -6.23
N GLY A 195 -11.92 7.15 -5.60
CA GLY A 195 -13.01 8.08 -5.81
C GLY A 195 -13.23 9.05 -4.64
N SER A 196 -14.09 10.04 -4.86
CA SER A 196 -14.40 11.09 -3.86
C SER A 196 -15.10 10.55 -2.60
N ALA A 197 -15.80 9.41 -2.70
CA ALA A 197 -16.48 8.81 -1.55
C ALA A 197 -15.53 8.35 -0.41
N LYS A 198 -14.22 8.21 -0.71
CA LYS A 198 -13.18 7.91 0.29
C LYS A 198 -12.45 9.15 0.81
N ARG A 199 -12.75 10.36 0.32
CA ARG A 199 -12.02 11.58 0.68
C ARG A 199 -12.68 12.27 1.85
N TRP A 200 -11.91 12.50 2.92
CA TRP A 200 -12.33 13.45 3.95
C TRP A 200 -12.22 14.87 3.42
N LEU A 201 -12.82 15.85 4.10
CA LEU A 201 -13.00 17.19 3.59
C LEU A 201 -11.68 17.97 3.57
N PRO A 202 -11.35 18.68 2.47
CA PRO A 202 -10.11 19.46 2.36
C PRO A 202 -9.96 20.52 3.46
N GLU A 203 -11.05 21.21 3.82
CA GLU A 203 -11.08 22.22 4.88
C GLU A 203 -10.75 21.62 6.25
N ARG A 204 -11.14 20.38 6.52
CA ARG A 204 -10.82 19.69 7.78
C ARG A 204 -9.38 19.20 7.84
N PHE A 205 -8.80 18.80 6.71
CA PHE A 205 -7.35 18.51 6.65
C PHE A 205 -6.53 19.78 6.92
N ALA A 206 -6.95 20.93 6.41
CA ALA A 206 -6.29 22.21 6.65
C ALA A 206 -6.39 22.61 8.11
N GLU A 207 -7.60 22.61 8.68
CA GLU A 207 -7.86 22.87 10.09
C GLU A 207 -7.04 21.95 11.01
N LEU A 208 -7.06 20.66 10.75
CA LEU A 208 -6.28 19.66 11.49
C LEU A 208 -4.78 19.97 11.45
N GLY A 209 -4.24 20.30 10.28
CA GLY A 209 -2.81 20.61 10.12
C GLY A 209 -2.39 21.81 10.97
N ASP A 210 -3.18 22.89 10.96
CA ASP A 210 -2.92 24.09 11.76
C ASP A 210 -3.02 23.79 13.26
N GLN A 211 -4.05 23.08 13.70
CA GLN A 211 -4.23 22.69 15.10
C GLN A 211 -3.10 21.80 15.59
N LEU A 212 -2.66 20.79 14.79
CA LEU A 212 -1.55 19.91 15.13
C LEU A 212 -0.24 20.69 15.29
N VAL A 213 0.08 21.56 14.34
CA VAL A 213 1.30 22.39 14.44
C VAL A 213 1.28 23.27 15.68
N ALA A 214 0.15 23.91 15.99
CA ALA A 214 0.03 24.75 17.17
C ALA A 214 0.15 23.96 18.48
N GLN A 215 -0.57 22.83 18.59
CA GLN A 215 -0.61 22.03 19.80
C GLN A 215 0.76 21.36 20.08
N ILE A 216 1.39 20.76 19.05
CA ILE A 216 2.67 20.08 19.23
C ILE A 216 3.76 21.07 19.60
N ARG A 217 3.82 22.27 18.99
CA ARG A 217 4.79 23.30 19.39
C ARG A 217 4.62 23.74 20.84
N LYS A 218 3.38 23.75 21.34
CA LYS A 218 3.09 24.09 22.73
C LYS A 218 3.51 23.00 23.72
N GLU A 219 3.21 21.74 23.38
CA GLU A 219 3.46 20.58 24.28
C GLU A 219 4.87 20.02 24.19
N TYR A 220 5.55 20.18 23.06
CA TYR A 220 6.88 19.62 22.78
C TYR A 220 7.84 20.69 22.29
N PRO A 221 8.27 21.62 23.17
CA PRO A 221 9.16 22.73 22.82
C PRO A 221 10.56 22.26 22.38
N GLU A 222 10.91 21.02 22.61
CA GLU A 222 12.18 20.41 22.17
C GLU A 222 12.25 20.28 20.65
N TYR A 223 11.13 20.25 19.93
CA TYR A 223 11.16 20.30 18.47
C TYR A 223 11.39 21.71 17.96
N SER A 224 12.51 21.92 17.27
CA SER A 224 12.85 23.22 16.67
C SER A 224 11.82 23.64 15.60
N SER A 225 11.16 22.67 14.97
CA SER A 225 10.13 22.89 13.96
C SER A 225 9.11 21.75 13.93
N VAL A 226 7.84 22.09 13.64
CA VAL A 226 6.76 21.13 13.38
C VAL A 226 6.15 21.51 12.04
N ARG A 227 6.10 20.56 11.09
CA ARG A 227 5.58 20.82 9.72
C ARG A 227 4.70 19.70 9.22
N CYS A 228 3.68 20.07 8.47
CA CYS A 228 2.85 19.13 7.71
C CYS A 228 3.44 18.88 6.31
N LEU A 229 3.40 17.63 5.85
CA LEU A 229 3.71 17.23 4.48
C LEU A 229 2.41 16.86 3.77
N LEU A 230 2.03 17.60 2.73
CA LEU A 230 0.88 17.24 1.90
C LEU A 230 1.34 16.27 0.80
N LEU A 231 0.93 15.01 0.96
CA LEU A 231 1.25 13.91 0.06
C LEU A 231 0.11 13.68 -0.94
N GLY A 232 0.42 13.06 -2.08
CA GLY A 232 -0.57 12.72 -3.10
C GLY A 232 0.08 12.24 -4.37
N GLY A 233 -0.65 11.49 -5.17
CA GLY A 233 -0.21 11.03 -6.48
C GLY A 233 -0.35 12.09 -7.57
N LYS A 234 0.11 11.75 -8.79
CA LYS A 234 -0.14 12.57 -9.99
C LYS A 234 -1.65 12.72 -10.21
N GLY A 235 -2.09 13.96 -10.44
CA GLY A 235 -3.50 14.34 -10.59
C GLY A 235 -4.17 14.76 -9.28
N GLU A 236 -3.44 14.79 -8.16
CA GLU A 236 -3.93 15.27 -6.86
C GLU A 236 -3.27 16.60 -6.44
N GLU A 237 -2.52 17.24 -7.34
CA GLU A 237 -1.83 18.52 -7.11
C GLU A 237 -2.82 19.63 -6.74
N GLY A 238 -3.98 19.68 -7.43
CA GLY A 238 -5.04 20.65 -7.17
C GLY A 238 -5.60 20.56 -5.75
N LEU A 239 -5.75 19.33 -5.23
CA LEU A 239 -6.20 19.11 -3.84
C LEU A 239 -5.13 19.58 -2.84
N GLY A 240 -3.85 19.34 -3.11
CA GLY A 240 -2.75 19.84 -2.31
C GLY A 240 -2.73 21.37 -2.24
N ILE A 241 -2.93 22.05 -3.38
CA ILE A 241 -3.03 23.53 -3.47
C ILE A 241 -4.26 24.03 -2.71
N GLU A 242 -5.41 23.39 -2.87
CA GLU A 242 -6.65 23.77 -2.17
C GLU A 242 -6.46 23.74 -0.65
N ILE A 243 -5.86 22.68 -0.11
CA ILE A 243 -5.60 22.58 1.33
C ILE A 243 -4.59 23.63 1.77
N THR A 244 -3.49 23.80 1.03
CA THR A 244 -2.45 24.78 1.34
C THR A 244 -3.02 26.21 1.44
N ASN A 245 -3.92 26.59 0.53
CA ASN A 245 -4.55 27.91 0.53
C ASN A 245 -5.45 28.17 1.74
N ARG A 246 -5.85 27.11 2.45
CA ARG A 246 -6.67 27.18 3.67
C ARG A 246 -5.82 27.10 4.95
N MET A 247 -4.56 26.67 4.85
CA MET A 247 -3.66 26.51 6.00
C MET A 247 -2.90 27.80 6.31
N CYS A 248 -2.75 28.09 7.60
CA CYS A 248 -1.87 29.15 8.10
C CYS A 248 -0.43 28.63 8.31
N SER A 249 -0.27 27.35 8.58
CA SER A 249 1.00 26.73 9.01
C SER A 249 1.99 26.39 7.90
N GLN A 250 1.76 26.80 6.64
CA GLN A 250 2.67 26.63 5.50
C GLN A 250 3.24 25.20 5.35
N PRO A 251 2.44 24.24 4.84
CA PRO A 251 2.89 22.86 4.68
C PRO A 251 3.93 22.71 3.56
N ILE A 252 4.72 21.62 3.58
CA ILE A 252 5.52 21.19 2.44
C ILE A 252 4.61 20.42 1.49
N VAL A 253 4.45 20.88 0.25
CA VAL A 253 3.57 20.26 -0.74
C VAL A 253 4.35 19.34 -1.65
N LEU A 254 4.12 18.04 -1.54
CA LEU A 254 4.76 16.97 -2.29
C LEU A 254 3.78 16.22 -3.23
N SER A 255 2.51 16.63 -3.26
CA SER A 255 1.49 16.04 -4.14
C SER A 255 1.93 16.10 -5.61
N GLY A 256 1.97 14.94 -6.28
CA GLY A 256 2.40 14.79 -7.67
C GLY A 256 3.91 14.82 -7.93
N LYS A 257 4.75 15.10 -6.90
CA LYS A 257 6.20 15.34 -7.07
C LYS A 257 7.08 14.11 -6.80
N THR A 258 6.52 13.05 -6.23
CA THR A 258 7.28 11.89 -5.78
C THR A 258 7.05 10.66 -6.65
N SER A 259 8.09 9.88 -6.89
CA SER A 259 7.97 8.47 -7.28
C SER A 259 7.49 7.63 -6.08
N ILE A 260 7.16 6.37 -6.30
CA ILE A 260 6.72 5.49 -5.22
C ILE A 260 7.85 5.20 -4.22
N ARG A 261 9.10 5.08 -4.68
CA ARG A 261 10.27 4.85 -3.83
C ARG A 261 10.60 6.08 -3.00
N GLU A 262 10.54 7.26 -3.60
CA GLU A 262 10.70 8.54 -2.89
C GLU A 262 9.63 8.73 -1.83
N LEU A 263 8.36 8.38 -2.13
CA LEU A 263 7.29 8.40 -1.15
C LEU A 263 7.59 7.47 0.05
N MET A 264 8.19 6.29 -0.18
CA MET A 264 8.60 5.39 0.91
C MET A 264 9.63 6.07 1.83
N GLY A 265 10.67 6.70 1.27
CA GLY A 265 11.69 7.43 2.03
C GLY A 265 11.11 8.59 2.84
N ILE A 266 10.20 9.36 2.23
CA ILE A 266 9.50 10.48 2.89
C ILE A 266 8.60 9.99 4.03
N LEU A 267 7.82 8.93 3.80
CA LEU A 267 6.94 8.35 4.82
C LEU A 267 7.74 7.92 6.06
N ARG A 268 8.91 7.29 5.89
CA ARG A 268 9.78 6.90 7.02
C ARG A 268 10.22 8.08 7.90
N ARG A 269 10.23 9.30 7.35
CA ARG A 269 10.61 10.51 8.09
C ARG A 269 9.43 11.10 8.89
N CYS A 270 8.20 10.68 8.61
CA CYS A 270 7.01 11.16 9.31
C CYS A 270 6.88 10.49 10.69
N ALA A 271 6.54 11.28 11.70
CA ALA A 271 6.18 10.79 13.03
C ALA A 271 4.84 10.04 13.01
N VAL A 272 3.93 10.49 12.15
CA VAL A 272 2.60 9.91 11.94
C VAL A 272 2.09 10.27 10.55
N LEU A 273 1.29 9.39 9.96
CA LEU A 273 0.53 9.67 8.73
C LEU A 273 -0.96 9.75 9.02
N VAL A 274 -1.61 10.86 8.64
CA VAL A 274 -3.08 10.96 8.53
C VAL A 274 -3.47 10.71 7.09
N SER A 275 -4.31 9.73 6.83
CA SER A 275 -4.64 9.32 5.46
C SER A 275 -6.07 8.82 5.34
N ASN A 276 -6.71 9.08 4.21
CA ASN A 276 -7.86 8.30 3.79
C ASN A 276 -7.44 6.84 3.52
N ASP A 277 -8.42 5.92 3.42
CA ASP A 277 -8.19 4.51 3.03
C ASP A 277 -7.61 4.41 1.61
N THR A 278 -6.28 4.42 1.51
CA THR A 278 -5.53 4.46 0.24
C THR A 278 -4.18 3.74 0.33
N GLY A 279 -3.49 3.60 -0.82
CA GLY A 279 -2.19 2.94 -0.90
C GLY A 279 -1.13 3.48 0.07
N PRO A 280 -0.91 4.80 0.17
CA PRO A 280 0.05 5.39 1.12
C PRO A 280 -0.19 5.03 2.58
N MET A 281 -1.44 4.84 3.01
CA MET A 281 -1.80 4.34 4.35
C MET A 281 -1.14 2.99 4.64
N HIS A 282 -1.27 2.04 3.72
CA HIS A 282 -0.66 0.71 3.84
C HIS A 282 0.87 0.76 3.75
N MET A 283 1.41 1.64 2.91
CA MET A 283 2.86 1.84 2.80
C MET A 283 3.45 2.35 4.12
N ALA A 284 2.85 3.38 4.71
CA ALA A 284 3.30 3.93 5.99
C ALA A 284 3.32 2.88 7.09
N GLN A 285 2.23 2.11 7.22
CA GLN A 285 2.14 1.02 8.18
C GLN A 285 3.22 -0.05 7.94
N ALA A 286 3.45 -0.45 6.68
CA ALA A 286 4.46 -1.44 6.32
C ALA A 286 5.91 -0.94 6.53
N LEU A 287 6.12 0.38 6.61
CA LEU A 287 7.36 1.04 6.96
C LEU A 287 7.52 1.28 8.48
N GLY A 288 6.54 0.87 9.29
CA GLY A 288 6.55 1.07 10.74
C GLY A 288 6.12 2.47 11.20
N VAL A 289 5.57 3.29 10.30
CA VAL A 289 5.08 4.63 10.62
C VAL A 289 3.66 4.53 11.20
N PRO A 290 3.36 5.16 12.35
CA PRO A 290 2.03 5.25 12.89
C PRO A 290 1.03 5.86 11.91
N VAL A 291 -0.19 5.32 11.87
CA VAL A 291 -1.23 5.75 10.92
C VAL A 291 -2.53 6.09 11.61
N VAL A 292 -3.08 7.25 11.30
CA VAL A 292 -4.48 7.60 11.57
C VAL A 292 -5.25 7.49 10.26
N ALA A 293 -6.02 6.42 10.12
CA ALA A 293 -6.73 6.05 8.91
C ALA A 293 -8.19 6.48 8.96
N ILE A 294 -8.62 7.28 7.99
CA ILE A 294 -10.00 7.79 7.88
C ILE A 294 -10.78 6.93 6.89
N PHE A 295 -11.84 6.30 7.39
CA PHE A 295 -12.69 5.39 6.63
C PHE A 295 -14.11 5.94 6.46
N GLY A 296 -14.64 5.84 5.25
CA GLY A 296 -16.00 6.24 4.91
C GLY A 296 -16.76 5.13 4.18
N SER A 297 -16.65 5.09 2.84
CA SER A 297 -17.41 4.19 1.99
C SER A 297 -16.94 2.74 1.97
N THR A 298 -15.80 2.43 2.57
CA THR A 298 -15.17 1.10 2.55
C THR A 298 -15.22 0.41 3.91
N ASP A 299 -14.98 -0.91 3.90
CA ASP A 299 -15.00 -1.74 5.09
C ASP A 299 -13.59 -1.81 5.73
N PRO A 300 -13.41 -1.25 6.95
CA PRO A 300 -12.15 -1.35 7.67
C PRO A 300 -11.74 -2.78 7.98
N GLU A 301 -12.68 -3.69 8.21
CA GLU A 301 -12.35 -5.09 8.50
C GLU A 301 -11.65 -5.78 7.33
N ALA A 302 -11.95 -5.33 6.10
CA ALA A 302 -11.31 -5.85 4.90
C ALA A 302 -9.94 -5.21 4.61
N THR A 303 -9.76 -3.91 4.90
CA THR A 303 -8.60 -3.13 4.40
C THR A 303 -7.92 -2.22 5.41
N ARG A 304 -8.27 -2.26 6.71
CA ARG A 304 -7.55 -1.45 7.70
C ARG A 304 -6.05 -1.80 7.71
N PRO A 305 -5.16 -0.88 8.09
CA PRO A 305 -3.75 -1.20 8.27
C PRO A 305 -3.60 -2.35 9.28
N SER A 306 -2.77 -3.34 8.97
CA SER A 306 -2.54 -4.52 9.82
C SER A 306 -1.23 -4.38 10.60
N GLY A 307 -1.24 -4.72 11.89
CA GLY A 307 -0.10 -4.56 12.80
C GLY A 307 -0.38 -3.54 13.91
N GLY A 308 0.63 -3.12 14.65
CA GLY A 308 0.52 -2.11 15.69
C GLY A 308 0.66 -0.67 15.17
N GLY A 309 0.34 0.32 16.00
CA GLY A 309 0.57 1.73 15.68
C GLY A 309 -0.44 2.37 14.72
N GLN A 310 -1.69 1.87 14.67
CA GLN A 310 -2.75 2.48 13.86
C GLN A 310 -3.98 2.88 14.67
N SER A 311 -4.65 3.92 14.22
CA SER A 311 -5.98 4.32 14.65
C SER A 311 -6.91 4.38 13.43
N VAL A 312 -8.08 3.76 13.53
CA VAL A 312 -9.12 3.81 12.49
C VAL A 312 -10.21 4.75 12.96
N ILE A 313 -10.47 5.79 12.19
CA ILE A 313 -11.52 6.79 12.45
C ILE A 313 -12.64 6.57 11.43
N ARG A 314 -13.85 6.36 11.92
CA ARG A 314 -15.05 6.22 11.10
C ARG A 314 -16.27 6.74 11.83
N THR A 315 -17.29 7.14 11.08
CA THR A 315 -18.62 7.39 11.62
C THR A 315 -19.52 6.18 11.35
N ASP A 316 -20.23 5.73 12.36
CA ASP A 316 -21.21 4.66 12.20
C ASP A 316 -22.47 5.20 11.54
N VAL A 317 -22.66 4.84 10.26
CA VAL A 317 -23.81 5.24 9.44
C VAL A 317 -24.36 4.03 8.69
N ARG A 318 -25.68 3.95 8.58
CA ARG A 318 -26.37 2.77 7.98
C ARG A 318 -25.96 2.46 6.54
N CYS A 319 -25.50 3.48 5.79
CA CYS A 319 -25.10 3.30 4.39
C CYS A 319 -23.63 2.87 4.20
N ALA A 320 -22.83 2.79 5.24
CA ALA A 320 -21.44 2.31 5.14
C ALA A 320 -21.29 0.90 5.76
N PRO A 321 -20.49 0.03 5.09
CA PRO A 321 -19.72 0.26 3.86
C PRO A 321 -20.61 0.13 2.59
N CYS A 322 -20.60 1.15 1.73
CA CYS A 322 -21.36 1.14 0.46
C CYS A 322 -20.51 0.78 -0.76
N LEU A 323 -19.18 0.85 -0.65
CA LEU A 323 -18.21 0.58 -1.71
C LEU A 323 -18.37 1.44 -2.97
N LEU A 324 -19.08 2.57 -2.88
CA LEU A 324 -19.28 3.49 -4.00
C LEU A 324 -18.04 4.38 -4.22
N ARG A 325 -17.80 4.77 -5.46
CA ARG A 325 -16.71 5.69 -5.83
C ARG A 325 -17.05 7.15 -5.60
N ALA A 326 -18.33 7.49 -5.72
CA ALA A 326 -18.88 8.82 -5.43
C ALA A 326 -20.13 8.65 -4.56
N CYS A 327 -20.29 9.51 -3.57
CA CYS A 327 -21.45 9.48 -2.71
C CYS A 327 -22.65 10.13 -3.42
N PRO A 328 -23.79 9.45 -3.55
CA PRO A 328 -24.97 10.01 -4.21
C PRO A 328 -25.86 10.84 -3.28
N ILE A 329 -25.50 10.94 -2.00
CA ILE A 329 -26.30 11.68 -0.99
C ILE A 329 -25.46 12.80 -0.37
N ASP A 330 -25.23 12.81 0.92
CA ASP A 330 -24.63 13.91 1.70
C ASP A 330 -23.24 13.61 2.28
N HIS A 331 -22.64 12.48 1.91
CA HIS A 331 -21.31 12.05 2.34
C HIS A 331 -21.13 11.94 3.87
N ARG A 332 -22.24 11.64 4.58
CA ARG A 332 -22.32 11.65 6.06
C ARG A 332 -21.27 10.76 6.76
N CYS A 333 -20.80 9.71 6.11
CA CYS A 333 -19.71 8.86 6.63
C CYS A 333 -18.38 9.62 6.77
N MET A 334 -18.16 10.68 5.97
CA MET A 334 -17.00 11.56 6.03
C MET A 334 -17.30 12.87 6.73
N THR A 335 -18.45 13.50 6.46
CA THR A 335 -18.83 14.76 7.11
C THR A 335 -19.11 14.58 8.61
N GLY A 336 -19.45 13.38 9.06
CA GLY A 336 -19.62 13.03 10.47
C GLY A 336 -18.31 12.88 11.27
N ILE A 337 -17.14 12.78 10.61
CA ILE A 337 -15.85 12.71 11.29
C ILE A 337 -15.37 14.12 11.60
N SER A 338 -15.21 14.46 12.89
CA SER A 338 -14.72 15.77 13.31
C SER A 338 -13.19 15.88 13.29
N THR A 339 -12.68 17.10 13.21
CA THR A 339 -11.25 17.41 13.32
C THR A 339 -10.69 16.94 14.67
N ASP A 340 -11.45 17.15 15.78
CA ASP A 340 -11.04 16.75 17.13
C ASP A 340 -10.85 15.25 17.31
N GLN A 341 -11.67 14.42 16.66
CA GLN A 341 -11.51 12.96 16.70
C GLN A 341 -10.18 12.54 16.06
N VAL A 342 -9.85 13.14 14.91
CA VAL A 342 -8.58 12.84 14.21
C VAL A 342 -7.40 13.41 14.99
N MET A 343 -7.52 14.64 15.50
CA MET A 343 -6.51 15.30 16.35
C MET A 343 -6.15 14.45 17.56
N THR A 344 -7.14 13.99 18.32
CA THR A 344 -6.95 13.12 19.50
C THR A 344 -6.19 11.84 19.13
N ALA A 345 -6.53 11.21 18.00
CA ALA A 345 -5.84 10.01 17.54
C ALA A 345 -4.39 10.29 17.13
N VAL A 346 -4.11 11.41 16.46
CA VAL A 346 -2.74 11.82 16.11
C VAL A 346 -1.91 12.08 17.36
N MET A 347 -2.42 12.86 18.29
CA MET A 347 -1.72 13.18 19.54
C MET A 347 -1.35 11.94 20.36
N LYS A 348 -2.23 10.93 20.40
CA LYS A 348 -1.92 9.64 21.03
C LYS A 348 -0.68 8.97 20.44
N HIS A 349 -0.46 9.08 19.12
CA HIS A 349 0.73 8.54 18.48
C HIS A 349 1.96 9.42 18.72
N ILE A 350 1.80 10.75 18.75
CA ILE A 350 2.88 11.68 19.04
C ILE A 350 3.40 11.49 20.49
N HIS A 351 2.52 11.32 21.48
CA HIS A 351 2.92 11.04 22.88
C HIS A 351 3.77 9.76 23.03
N GLY A 352 3.54 8.76 22.17
CA GLY A 352 4.35 7.54 22.11
C GLY A 352 5.62 7.65 21.27
N PHE A 353 5.81 8.77 20.57
CA PHE A 353 6.92 9.03 19.68
C PHE A 353 8.04 9.72 20.46
N SER A 354 8.88 8.97 21.18
CA SER A 354 10.15 9.50 21.64
C SER A 354 11.08 9.65 20.43
N VAL A 355 11.75 10.81 20.30
CA VAL A 355 12.85 10.99 19.33
C VAL A 355 14.00 10.09 19.75
N LEU A 356 13.90 8.81 19.45
CA LEU A 356 15.07 7.94 19.47
C LEU A 356 15.91 8.32 18.25
N PRO A 357 17.22 8.54 18.45
CA PRO A 357 18.12 8.64 17.32
C PRO A 357 17.91 7.37 16.50
N GLN A 358 17.59 7.52 15.21
CA GLN A 358 17.60 6.39 14.30
C GLN A 358 19.03 5.87 14.28
N SER A 359 19.29 4.87 15.12
CA SER A 359 20.56 4.15 15.11
C SER A 359 20.72 3.57 13.71
N SER A 360 21.86 3.85 13.13
CA SER A 360 22.38 3.32 11.88
C SER A 360 22.67 1.82 11.93
N GLU A 361 21.86 1.05 12.67
CA GLU A 361 22.05 -0.39 12.86
C GLU A 361 20.77 -1.14 12.46
N GLN A 362 20.70 -1.47 11.20
CA GLN A 362 20.12 -2.71 10.68
C GLN A 362 20.45 -2.82 9.18
N VAL A 363 21.77 -2.90 8.89
CA VAL A 363 22.28 -3.53 7.68
C VAL A 363 22.83 -4.88 8.13
N GLY A 364 22.06 -5.94 7.88
CA GLY A 364 22.42 -7.33 8.15
C GLY A 364 21.56 -8.21 7.23
#